data_2e1b67248c4bfbef641b6db9bfd6d0fc
#
_entry.id   2e1b67248c4bfbef641b6db9bfd6d0fc
#
_cell.length_a   1.000
_cell.length_b   1.000
_cell.length_c   1.000
_cell.angle_alpha   90.00
_cell.angle_beta   90.00
_cell.angle_gamma   90.00
#
_symmetry.space_group_name_H-M   'P 1'
#
loop_
_entity.id
_entity.type
_entity.pdbx_description
1 polymer ?
#
loop_
_entity_poly.entity_id
_entity_poly.type
_entity_poly.pdbx_seq_one_letter_code
_entity_poly.pdbx_strand_id
1 'polypeptide(L)'
;MFWASHCGHCMRELPGFVSVYNEFKPKGLEVIGVALDVNENKWKTTIQNNNFNWINVSQFKNYQSPVCKDYKINKTPAFFILDKEMKIVSKPKGKQDLMLFLKNNM
;
A
#
# COMPACT_ATOMS: atom_id res chain seq x y z
N MET A 1 -0.32 0.25 3.39
CA MET A 1 0.51 -0.43 2.38
C MET A 1 1.76 0.40 2.13
N PHE A 2 2.91 -0.22 2.31
CA PHE A 2 4.21 0.43 2.07
C PHE A 2 4.77 -0.02 0.73
N TRP A 3 5.22 0.91 -0.08
CA TRP A 3 5.71 0.64 -1.43
C TRP A 3 6.71 1.71 -1.89
N ALA A 4 7.29 1.52 -3.06
CA ALA A 4 8.15 2.53 -3.68
C ALA A 4 8.11 2.38 -5.20
N SER A 5 8.21 3.50 -5.92
CA SER A 5 8.24 3.48 -7.38
C SER A 5 9.46 2.76 -7.95
N HIS A 6 10.57 2.74 -7.18
CA HIS A 6 11.79 2.04 -7.57
C HIS A 6 11.82 0.58 -7.12
N CYS A 7 10.78 0.10 -6.47
CA CYS A 7 10.68 -1.29 -5.99
C CYS A 7 10.10 -2.17 -7.10
N GLY A 8 10.93 -3.01 -7.71
CA GLY A 8 10.49 -3.89 -8.80
C GLY A 8 9.37 -4.85 -8.41
N HIS A 9 9.44 -5.44 -7.22
CA HIS A 9 8.41 -6.33 -6.71
C HIS A 9 7.07 -5.58 -6.55
N CYS A 10 7.12 -4.36 -6.01
CA CYS A 10 5.94 -3.52 -5.88
C CYS A 10 5.29 -3.25 -7.23
N MET A 11 6.09 -2.88 -8.21
CA MET A 11 5.58 -2.51 -9.53
C MET A 11 5.07 -3.71 -10.33
N ARG A 12 5.45 -4.92 -9.95
CA ARG A 12 4.85 -6.13 -10.51
C ARG A 12 3.52 -6.49 -9.85
N GLU A 13 3.37 -6.22 -8.57
CA GLU A 13 2.21 -6.66 -7.78
C GLU A 13 1.11 -5.62 -7.68
N LEU A 14 1.44 -4.35 -7.48
CA LEU A 14 0.45 -3.31 -7.20
C LEU A 14 -0.51 -2.99 -8.36
N PRO A 15 -0.12 -3.06 -9.64
CA PRO A 15 -1.11 -2.86 -10.71
C PRO A 15 -2.29 -3.83 -10.63
N GLY A 16 -2.04 -5.08 -10.25
CA GLY A 16 -3.12 -6.06 -10.03
C GLY A 16 -3.96 -5.74 -8.79
N PHE A 17 -3.40 -5.00 -7.84
CA PHE A 17 -4.12 -4.60 -6.64
C PHE A 17 -5.16 -3.51 -6.91
N VAL A 18 -5.03 -2.75 -8.00
CA VAL A 18 -5.99 -1.70 -8.37
C VAL A 18 -7.40 -2.29 -8.53
N SER A 19 -7.53 -3.44 -9.17
CA SER A 19 -8.84 -4.09 -9.35
C SER A 19 -9.43 -4.53 -8.02
N VAL A 20 -8.61 -5.00 -7.10
CA VAL A 20 -9.05 -5.38 -5.74
C VAL A 20 -9.59 -4.16 -5.01
N TYR A 21 -8.86 -3.06 -5.06
CA TYR A 21 -9.29 -1.81 -4.45
C TYR A 21 -10.65 -1.35 -5.02
N ASN A 22 -10.78 -1.37 -6.33
CA ASN A 22 -12.02 -0.94 -6.99
C ASN A 22 -13.20 -1.82 -6.62
N GLU A 23 -12.97 -3.13 -6.44
CA GLU A 23 -14.02 -4.07 -6.06
C GLU A 23 -14.52 -3.82 -4.63
N PHE A 24 -13.60 -3.59 -3.68
CA PHE A 24 -13.95 -3.51 -2.26
C PHE A 24 -14.18 -2.09 -1.74
N LYS A 25 -13.79 -1.06 -2.50
CA LYS A 25 -14.03 0.33 -2.08
C LYS A 25 -15.51 0.62 -1.79
N PRO A 26 -16.47 0.22 -2.66
CA PRO A 26 -17.87 0.43 -2.37
C PRO A 26 -18.35 -0.30 -1.12
N LYS A 27 -17.62 -1.33 -0.68
CA LYS A 27 -17.93 -2.10 0.52
C LYS A 27 -17.31 -1.52 1.79
N GLY A 28 -16.61 -0.39 1.67
CA GLY A 28 -16.02 0.31 2.81
C GLY A 28 -14.51 0.19 2.95
N LEU A 29 -13.82 -0.45 2.00
CA LEU A 29 -12.36 -0.51 2.03
C LEU A 29 -11.75 0.85 1.71
N GLU A 30 -10.79 1.27 2.52
CA GLU A 30 -9.91 2.37 2.17
C GLU A 30 -8.46 1.89 2.18
N VAL A 31 -7.65 2.44 1.30
CA VAL A 31 -6.23 2.08 1.19
C VAL A 31 -5.40 3.34 1.32
N ILE A 32 -4.36 3.25 2.14
CA ILE A 32 -3.35 4.30 2.26
C ILE A 32 -2.04 3.72 1.77
N GLY A 33 -1.53 4.26 0.66
CA GLY A 33 -0.25 3.89 0.10
C GLY A 33 0.84 4.80 0.62
N VAL A 34 1.70 4.28 1.49
CA VAL A 34 2.83 5.02 2.06
C VAL A 34 4.07 4.69 1.24
N ALA A 35 4.54 5.66 0.45
CA ALA A 35 5.69 5.45 -0.42
C ALA A 35 7.00 5.80 0.27
N LEU A 36 8.02 4.97 -0.01
CA LEU A 36 9.37 5.19 0.48
C LEU A 36 10.20 6.05 -0.47
N ASP A 37 9.59 6.57 -1.52
CA ASP A 37 10.26 7.38 -2.53
C ASP A 37 10.97 8.58 -1.91
N VAL A 38 12.05 9.01 -2.55
CA VAL A 38 12.72 10.29 -2.23
C VAL A 38 12.50 11.33 -3.32
N ASN A 39 12.07 10.90 -4.52
CA ASN A 39 11.82 11.77 -5.67
C ASN A 39 10.30 11.96 -5.84
N GLU A 40 9.82 13.16 -5.50
CA GLU A 40 8.40 13.47 -5.54
C GLU A 40 7.82 13.38 -6.96
N ASN A 41 8.55 13.83 -7.96
CA ASN A 41 8.06 13.81 -9.35
C ASN A 41 7.89 12.38 -9.86
N LYS A 42 8.84 11.50 -9.56
CA LYS A 42 8.75 10.09 -9.94
C LYS A 42 7.59 9.41 -9.23
N TRP A 43 7.36 9.71 -7.98
CA TRP A 43 6.23 9.21 -7.19
C TRP A 43 4.91 9.62 -7.83
N LYS A 44 4.72 10.91 -8.14
CA LYS A 44 3.50 11.42 -8.79
C LYS A 44 3.26 10.79 -10.15
N THR A 45 4.30 10.69 -10.98
CA THR A 45 4.20 10.10 -12.30
C THR A 45 3.79 8.62 -12.23
N THR A 46 4.37 7.88 -11.31
CA THR A 46 4.05 6.46 -11.12
C THR A 46 2.60 6.28 -10.69
N ILE A 47 2.10 7.09 -9.77
CA ILE A 47 0.72 7.06 -9.32
C ILE A 47 -0.22 7.31 -10.50
N GLN A 48 0.04 8.33 -11.30
CA GLN A 48 -0.80 8.68 -12.46
C GLN A 48 -0.79 7.59 -13.52
N ASN A 49 0.39 7.08 -13.86
CA ASN A 49 0.53 6.09 -14.95
C ASN A 49 -0.09 4.74 -14.59
N ASN A 50 -0.24 4.43 -13.32
CA ASN A 50 -0.78 3.14 -12.88
C ASN A 50 -2.18 3.24 -12.28
N ASN A 51 -2.77 4.42 -12.27
CA ASN A 51 -4.11 4.67 -11.70
C ASN A 51 -4.22 4.23 -10.23
N PHE A 52 -3.22 4.55 -9.44
CA PHE A 52 -3.24 4.28 -8.00
C PHE A 52 -4.10 5.33 -7.31
N ASN A 53 -5.42 5.15 -7.38
CA ASN A 53 -6.42 6.15 -6.94
C ASN A 53 -6.73 6.10 -5.44
N TRP A 54 -6.05 5.26 -4.68
CA TRP A 54 -6.15 5.26 -3.22
C TRP A 54 -5.41 6.48 -2.64
N ILE A 55 -5.50 6.65 -1.32
CA ILE A 55 -4.80 7.73 -0.64
C ILE A 55 -3.28 7.47 -0.72
N ASN A 56 -2.54 8.42 -1.25
CA ASN A 56 -1.09 8.31 -1.44
C ASN A 56 -0.37 9.35 -0.59
N VAL A 57 0.54 8.90 0.25
CA VAL A 57 1.35 9.78 1.11
C VAL A 57 2.81 9.35 1.06
N SER A 58 3.73 10.28 1.34
CA SER A 58 5.14 9.96 1.49
C SER A 58 5.83 11.06 2.29
N GLN A 59 6.82 10.66 3.07
CA GLN A 59 7.72 11.58 3.76
C GLN A 59 9.02 11.83 2.96
N PHE A 60 9.19 11.11 1.84
CA PHE A 60 10.32 11.22 0.91
C PHE A 60 11.68 11.01 1.58
N LYS A 61 11.74 10.13 2.59
CA LYS A 61 12.96 9.85 3.35
C LYS A 61 13.38 8.39 3.30
N ASN A 62 12.82 7.61 2.35
CA ASN A 62 13.09 6.18 2.20
C ASN A 62 12.85 5.47 3.54
N TYR A 63 13.69 4.51 3.91
CA TYR A 63 13.56 3.79 5.19
C TYR A 63 13.83 4.67 6.42
N GLN A 64 14.34 5.87 6.23
CA GLN A 64 14.55 6.84 7.32
C GLN A 64 13.27 7.55 7.73
N SER A 65 12.17 7.34 7.00
CA SER A 65 10.88 7.94 7.34
C SER A 65 10.42 7.48 8.72
N PRO A 66 9.95 8.39 9.58
CA PRO A 66 9.45 8.00 10.92
C PRO A 66 8.38 6.91 10.87
N VAL A 67 7.47 6.97 9.90
CA VAL A 67 6.41 5.96 9.75
C VAL A 67 7.00 4.58 9.45
N CYS A 68 8.08 4.50 8.67
CA CYS A 68 8.75 3.24 8.38
C CYS A 68 9.40 2.66 9.63
N LYS A 69 9.97 3.50 10.47
CA LYS A 69 10.58 3.08 11.73
C LYS A 69 9.52 2.58 12.71
N ASP A 70 8.39 3.28 12.78
CA ASP A 70 7.28 2.92 13.67
C ASP A 70 6.70 1.55 13.30
N TYR A 71 6.57 1.25 12.01
CA TYR A 71 6.06 -0.02 11.53
C TYR A 71 7.15 -1.07 11.30
N LYS A 72 8.41 -0.73 11.57
CA LYS A 72 9.57 -1.63 11.41
C LYS A 72 9.67 -2.18 9.99
N ILE A 73 9.50 -1.31 9.00
CA ILE A 73 9.54 -1.69 7.59
C ILE A 73 10.98 -1.92 7.17
N ASN A 74 11.27 -3.11 6.62
CA ASN A 74 12.59 -3.44 6.11
C ASN A 74 12.57 -3.97 4.67
N LYS A 75 11.38 -4.11 4.08
CA LYS A 75 11.21 -4.51 2.67
C LYS A 75 9.85 -4.04 2.17
N THR A 76 9.68 -3.94 0.85
CA THR A 76 8.43 -3.56 0.20
C THR A 76 8.09 -4.58 -0.91
N PRO A 77 6.81 -4.76 -1.25
CA PRO A 77 5.67 -4.14 -0.58
C PRO A 77 5.41 -4.76 0.80
N ALA A 78 4.84 -3.98 1.72
CA ALA A 78 4.42 -4.47 3.02
C ALA A 78 2.97 -4.05 3.26
N PHE A 79 2.14 -4.99 3.70
CA PHE A 79 0.70 -4.77 3.89
C PHE A 79 0.32 -4.91 5.34
N PHE A 80 -0.51 -4.00 5.82
CA PHE A 80 -1.11 -4.05 7.15
C PHE A 80 -2.59 -3.76 7.01
N ILE A 81 -3.43 -4.59 7.64
CA ILE A 81 -4.87 -4.35 7.67
C ILE A 81 -5.22 -3.82 9.06
N LEU A 82 -5.91 -2.68 9.08
CA LEU A 82 -6.33 -2.02 10.31
C LEU A 82 -7.84 -2.10 10.45
N ASP A 83 -8.33 -2.22 11.68
CA ASP A 83 -9.76 -2.12 11.97
C ASP A 83 -10.19 -0.65 12.09
N LYS A 84 -11.46 -0.43 12.46
CA LYS A 84 -12.01 0.92 12.61
C LYS A 84 -11.36 1.71 13.73
N GLU A 85 -10.77 1.04 14.71
CA GLU A 85 -10.02 1.66 15.79
C GLU A 85 -8.55 1.84 15.46
N MET A 86 -8.15 1.60 14.20
CA MET A 86 -6.79 1.73 13.72
C MET A 86 -5.81 0.74 14.33
N LYS A 87 -6.33 -0.41 14.77
CA LYS A 87 -5.49 -1.50 15.29
C LYS A 87 -5.17 -2.49 14.18
N ILE A 88 -3.93 -2.99 14.16
CA ILE A 88 -3.51 -3.97 13.16
C ILE A 88 -4.19 -5.31 13.46
N VAL A 89 -4.99 -5.81 12.51
CA VAL A 89 -5.68 -7.09 12.64
C VAL A 89 -5.10 -8.17 11.74
N SER A 90 -4.30 -7.80 10.74
CA SER A 90 -3.66 -8.77 9.85
C SER A 90 -2.46 -8.13 9.14
N LYS A 91 -1.49 -8.99 8.77
CA LYS A 91 -0.31 -8.60 7.99
C LYS A 91 -0.21 -9.52 6.77
N PRO A 92 -0.99 -9.26 5.71
CA PRO A 92 -0.99 -10.10 4.51
C PRO A 92 0.40 -10.14 3.87
N LYS A 93 0.77 -11.30 3.35
CA LYS A 93 2.08 -11.47 2.69
C LYS A 93 2.08 -10.96 1.26
N GLY A 94 0.90 -10.80 0.64
CA GLY A 94 0.77 -10.32 -0.72
C GLY A 94 -0.68 -10.20 -1.11
N LYS A 95 -0.91 -10.00 -2.40
CA LYS A 95 -2.24 -9.76 -2.95
C LYS A 95 -3.23 -10.88 -2.64
N GLN A 96 -2.81 -12.15 -2.76
CA GLN A 96 -3.70 -13.29 -2.54
C GLN A 96 -4.19 -13.37 -1.09
N ASP A 97 -3.28 -13.22 -0.12
CA ASP A 97 -3.63 -13.21 1.30
C ASP A 97 -4.58 -12.05 1.60
N LEU A 98 -4.32 -10.89 1.01
CA LEU A 98 -5.14 -9.72 1.18
C LEU A 98 -6.55 -9.94 0.64
N MET A 99 -6.67 -10.48 -0.58
CA MET A 99 -7.97 -10.81 -1.18
C MET A 99 -8.75 -11.79 -0.33
N LEU A 100 -8.08 -12.82 0.18
CA LEU A 100 -8.74 -13.82 1.02
C LEU A 100 -9.30 -13.20 2.29
N PHE A 101 -8.53 -12.31 2.93
CA PHE A 101 -9.00 -11.59 4.11
C PHE A 101 -10.22 -10.73 3.78
N LEU A 102 -10.17 -9.98 2.69
CA LEU A 102 -11.27 -9.10 2.30
C LEU A 102 -12.54 -9.88 1.96
N LYS A 103 -12.41 -11.00 1.23
CA LYS A 103 -13.57 -11.85 0.90
C LYS A 103 -14.23 -12.43 2.14
N ASN A 104 -13.45 -12.75 3.17
CA ASN A 104 -13.98 -13.36 4.40
C ASN A 104 -14.51 -12.32 5.39
N ASN A 105 -14.19 -11.03 5.24
CA ASN A 105 -14.51 -10.00 6.24
C ASN A 105 -15.29 -8.82 5.67
N MET A 106 -15.55 -8.78 4.37
CA MET A 106 -16.30 -7.68 3.74
C MET A 106 -17.44 -8.22 2.79
#